data_3dc9f4ceb9c9e8b2ede8a0fbeb9b5d23
#
_entry.id   3dc9f4ceb9c9e8b2ede8a0fbeb9b5d23
#
_cell.length_a   1.000
_cell.length_b   1.000
_cell.length_c   1.000
_cell.angle_alpha   90.00
_cell.angle_beta   90.00
_cell.angle_gamma   90.00
#
_symmetry.space_group_name_H-M   'P 1'
#
loop_
_entity.id
_entity.type
_entity.pdbx_description
1 polymer ?
#
loop_
_entity_poly.entity_id
_entity_poly.type
_entity_poly.pdbx_seq_one_letter_code
_entity_poly.pdbx_strand_id
1 'polypeptide(L)'
;MRQIIFIILFASFIGSARAHTTSDSLVMNYMREMGIPLTYNNKVELLMTGREKFTDLFEAIRHARHHIHLEYFNFRNDSIANSLFDLLAEKVKEGVEVRAMFDAFGNWSNNQPLKKHHLQAIKARGIEIVKFDPITFPYINHAMHRDHRKIVVIDGKTGYTGGMNIADYYINGLPKIGKWHDIHMHIAVSYTHLTLPTT
;
A
#
# COMPACT_ATOMS: atom_id res chain seq x y z
N MET A 1 -17.36 -21.35 70.08
CA MET A 1 -17.08 -21.81 68.72
C MET A 1 -17.01 -20.58 67.78
N ARG A 2 -15.80 -20.12 67.44
CA ARG A 2 -15.62 -19.02 66.49
C ARG A 2 -15.30 -19.59 65.14
N GLN A 3 -16.19 -19.36 64.16
CA GLN A 3 -15.94 -19.71 62.77
C GLN A 3 -15.07 -18.59 62.13
N ILE A 4 -13.92 -18.98 61.65
CA ILE A 4 -13.02 -18.13 60.89
C ILE A 4 -13.39 -18.29 59.41
N ILE A 5 -13.95 -17.24 58.81
CA ILE A 5 -14.24 -17.18 57.38
C ILE A 5 -12.96 -16.75 56.69
N PHE A 6 -12.34 -17.65 55.92
CA PHE A 6 -11.25 -17.32 55.00
C PHE A 6 -11.83 -16.73 53.70
N ILE A 7 -11.63 -15.40 53.53
CA ILE A 7 -11.90 -14.75 52.25
C ILE A 7 -10.65 -14.91 51.40
N ILE A 8 -10.72 -15.76 50.38
CA ILE A 8 -9.70 -15.87 49.34
C ILE A 8 -9.94 -14.74 48.34
N LEU A 9 -9.14 -13.72 48.39
CA LEU A 9 -9.08 -12.66 47.37
C LEU A 9 -8.40 -13.26 46.12
N PHE A 10 -9.18 -13.61 45.11
CA PHE A 10 -8.67 -13.94 43.77
C PHE A 10 -8.32 -12.60 43.08
N ALA A 11 -7.10 -12.16 43.16
CA ALA A 11 -6.58 -11.09 42.37
C ALA A 11 -6.42 -11.59 40.93
N SER A 12 -7.40 -11.31 40.07
CA SER A 12 -7.29 -11.51 38.62
C SER A 12 -6.28 -10.55 38.06
N PHE A 13 -5.04 -11.01 37.95
CA PHE A 13 -4.04 -10.36 37.13
C PHE A 13 -4.45 -10.56 35.66
N ILE A 14 -5.17 -9.59 35.08
CA ILE A 14 -5.32 -9.48 33.63
C ILE A 14 -4.01 -8.91 33.09
N GLY A 15 -2.98 -9.73 33.10
CA GLY A 15 -1.80 -9.48 32.31
C GLY A 15 -2.16 -9.72 30.85
N SER A 16 -2.12 -8.68 30.03
CA SER A 16 -2.13 -8.82 28.57
C SER A 16 -0.89 -9.64 28.18
N ALA A 17 -1.02 -10.96 28.16
CA ALA A 17 0.00 -11.85 27.65
C ALA A 17 0.12 -11.60 26.15
N ARG A 18 1.04 -10.74 25.73
CA ARG A 18 1.53 -10.72 24.36
C ARG A 18 2.29 -12.02 24.16
N ALA A 19 1.61 -13.00 23.58
CA ALA A 19 2.24 -14.23 23.14
C ALA A 19 3.15 -13.90 21.94
N HIS A 20 4.39 -13.53 22.25
CA HIS A 20 5.45 -13.58 21.25
C HIS A 20 5.76 -15.06 21.03
N THR A 21 5.36 -15.59 19.88
CA THR A 21 5.75 -16.94 19.50
C THR A 21 7.27 -16.96 19.25
N THR A 22 7.90 -18.11 19.41
CA THR A 22 9.34 -18.30 19.11
C THR A 22 9.63 -17.91 17.64
N SER A 23 8.66 -18.09 16.76
CA SER A 23 8.71 -17.69 15.34
C SER A 23 8.84 -16.18 15.18
N ASP A 24 8.08 -15.38 15.93
CA ASP A 24 8.11 -13.91 15.83
C ASP A 24 9.49 -13.37 16.29
N SER A 25 10.05 -13.95 17.34
CA SER A 25 11.38 -13.60 17.82
C SER A 25 12.47 -13.88 16.79
N LEU A 26 12.39 -14.99 16.07
CA LEU A 26 13.33 -15.33 14.99
C LEU A 26 13.24 -14.33 13.82
N VAL A 27 12.02 -14.00 13.39
CA VAL A 27 11.81 -13.01 12.33
C VAL A 27 12.33 -11.64 12.73
N MET A 28 12.03 -11.19 13.97
CA MET A 28 12.51 -9.90 14.48
C MET A 28 14.03 -9.84 14.58
N ASN A 29 14.68 -10.91 15.01
CA ASN A 29 16.15 -10.97 15.09
C ASN A 29 16.76 -10.93 13.69
N TYR A 30 16.25 -11.71 12.75
CA TYR A 30 16.69 -11.68 11.36
C TYR A 30 16.57 -10.27 10.74
N MET A 31 15.44 -9.59 10.95
CA MET A 31 15.26 -8.23 10.46
C MET A 31 16.30 -7.26 11.07
N ARG A 32 16.59 -7.39 12.37
CA ARG A 32 17.63 -6.58 13.03
C ARG A 32 19.02 -6.85 12.45
N GLU A 33 19.37 -8.11 12.23
CA GLU A 33 20.65 -8.50 11.63
C GLU A 33 20.81 -7.94 10.22
N MET A 34 19.71 -7.87 9.46
CA MET A 34 19.66 -7.26 8.13
C MET A 34 19.64 -5.72 8.16
N GLY A 35 19.68 -5.09 9.33
CA GLY A 35 19.60 -3.63 9.47
C GLY A 35 18.24 -3.04 9.11
N ILE A 36 17.19 -3.86 9.06
CA ILE A 36 15.83 -3.40 8.76
C ILE A 36 15.24 -2.76 10.02
N PRO A 37 14.86 -1.48 9.97
CA PRO A 37 14.30 -0.80 11.13
C PRO A 37 12.92 -1.39 11.50
N LEU A 38 12.76 -1.70 12.79
CA LEU A 38 11.48 -2.15 13.33
C LEU A 38 10.75 -0.97 13.96
N THR A 39 9.50 -0.78 13.57
CA THR A 39 8.61 0.22 14.17
C THR A 39 7.59 -0.43 15.09
N TYR A 40 7.26 0.24 16.18
CA TYR A 40 6.31 -0.22 17.18
C TYR A 40 5.15 0.77 17.29
N ASN A 41 4.02 0.31 17.83
CA ASN A 41 2.81 1.12 18.00
C ASN A 41 2.22 1.64 16.68
N ASN A 42 2.33 0.84 15.62
CA ASN A 42 1.67 1.14 14.36
C ASN A 42 0.18 0.86 14.48
N LYS A 43 -0.65 1.74 13.91
CA LYS A 43 -2.07 1.48 13.72
C LYS A 43 -2.25 0.83 12.35
N VAL A 44 -2.90 -0.33 12.32
CA VAL A 44 -3.26 -1.02 11.07
C VAL A 44 -4.78 -1.08 10.97
N GLU A 45 -5.32 -0.68 9.83
CA GLU A 45 -6.73 -0.73 9.51
C GLU A 45 -6.93 -1.55 8.23
N LEU A 46 -7.88 -2.48 8.27
CA LEU A 46 -8.22 -3.31 7.12
C LEU A 46 -9.30 -2.63 6.27
N LEU A 47 -9.04 -2.50 5.00
CA LEU A 47 -9.94 -1.95 3.98
C LEU A 47 -10.47 -3.12 3.16
N MET A 48 -11.70 -3.52 3.42
CA MET A 48 -12.30 -4.76 2.93
C MET A 48 -12.96 -4.60 1.55
N THR A 49 -13.08 -3.37 1.06
CA THR A 49 -13.71 -3.05 -0.23
C THR A 49 -12.90 -2.02 -1.00
N GLY A 50 -13.03 -2.02 -2.32
CA GLY A 50 -12.42 -0.98 -3.14
C GLY A 50 -12.94 0.42 -2.81
N ARG A 51 -14.21 0.55 -2.41
CA ARG A 51 -14.77 1.84 -1.98
C ARG A 51 -14.07 2.36 -0.72
N GLU A 52 -13.91 1.54 0.29
CA GLU A 52 -13.19 1.91 1.51
C GLU A 52 -11.74 2.31 1.17
N LYS A 53 -11.04 1.46 0.42
CA LYS A 53 -9.65 1.74 0.00
C LYS A 53 -9.51 3.08 -0.71
N PHE A 54 -10.32 3.35 -1.73
CA PHE A 54 -10.14 4.57 -2.52
C PHE A 54 -10.60 5.81 -1.79
N THR A 55 -11.64 5.72 -0.96
CA THR A 55 -12.07 6.84 -0.10
C THR A 55 -10.95 7.22 0.87
N ASP A 56 -10.41 6.25 1.59
CA ASP A 56 -9.35 6.45 2.58
C ASP A 56 -8.03 6.92 1.93
N LEU A 57 -7.59 6.26 0.86
CA LEU A 57 -6.38 6.63 0.13
C LEU A 57 -6.45 8.06 -0.44
N PHE A 58 -7.56 8.44 -1.04
CA PHE A 58 -7.71 9.78 -1.62
C PHE A 58 -7.72 10.85 -0.54
N GLU A 59 -8.32 10.56 0.61
CA GLU A 59 -8.27 11.45 1.77
C GLU A 59 -6.85 11.62 2.31
N ALA A 60 -6.10 10.54 2.45
CA ALA A 60 -4.71 10.61 2.86
C ALA A 60 -3.85 11.41 1.86
N ILE A 61 -4.06 11.22 0.56
CA ILE A 61 -3.36 11.98 -0.50
C ILE A 61 -3.68 13.48 -0.38
N ARG A 62 -4.94 13.89 -0.12
CA ARG A 62 -5.29 15.30 0.07
C ARG A 62 -4.50 15.95 1.20
N HIS A 63 -4.19 15.20 2.25
CA HIS A 63 -3.45 15.68 3.42
C HIS A 63 -1.93 15.58 3.29
N ALA A 64 -1.40 15.02 2.22
CA ALA A 64 0.03 14.91 1.95
C ALA A 64 0.69 16.29 1.88
N ARG A 65 1.89 16.42 2.45
CA ARG A 65 2.64 17.69 2.53
C ARG A 65 4.02 17.65 1.93
N HIS A 66 4.64 16.47 1.81
CA HIS A 66 6.02 16.34 1.39
C HIS A 66 6.19 15.44 0.18
N HIS A 67 5.73 14.18 0.27
CA HIS A 67 5.87 13.25 -0.84
C HIS A 67 4.78 12.18 -0.87
N ILE A 68 4.49 11.69 -2.06
CA ILE A 68 3.60 10.57 -2.33
C ILE A 68 4.31 9.63 -3.29
N HIS A 69 4.62 8.43 -2.83
CA HIS A 69 5.24 7.39 -3.63
C HIS A 69 4.26 6.23 -3.84
N LEU A 70 4.07 5.82 -5.09
CA LEU A 70 3.12 4.77 -5.46
C LEU A 70 3.86 3.69 -6.26
N GLU A 71 3.66 2.44 -5.87
CA GLU A 71 4.18 1.26 -6.55
C GLU A 71 3.03 0.28 -6.76
N TYR A 72 2.69 0.02 -8.03
CA TYR A 72 1.56 -0.85 -8.38
C TYR A 72 1.92 -1.82 -9.50
N PHE A 73 1.29 -2.98 -9.51
CA PHE A 73 1.37 -3.87 -10.67
C PHE A 73 0.76 -3.23 -11.92
N ASN A 74 -0.39 -2.56 -11.77
CA ASN A 74 -0.92 -1.73 -12.85
C ASN A 74 -1.75 -0.54 -12.34
N PHE A 75 -1.77 0.51 -13.17
CA PHE A 75 -2.78 1.54 -13.19
C PHE A 75 -3.66 1.30 -14.41
N ARG A 76 -4.93 1.05 -14.21
CA ARG A 76 -5.86 0.91 -15.31
C ARG A 76 -6.29 2.30 -15.79
N ASN A 77 -6.37 2.51 -17.10
CA ASN A 77 -6.84 3.78 -17.67
C ASN A 77 -8.37 3.86 -17.57
N ASP A 78 -8.88 4.10 -16.36
CA ASP A 78 -10.32 4.16 -16.03
C ASP A 78 -10.60 5.35 -15.09
N SER A 79 -11.85 5.45 -14.59
CA SER A 79 -12.28 6.61 -13.81
C SER A 79 -11.49 6.81 -12.53
N ILE A 80 -11.23 5.73 -11.78
CA ILE A 80 -10.50 5.79 -10.51
C ILE A 80 -9.05 6.22 -10.74
N ALA A 81 -8.37 5.64 -11.74
CA ALA A 81 -7.00 6.01 -12.03
C ALA A 81 -6.90 7.46 -12.53
N ASN A 82 -7.82 7.90 -13.37
CA ASN A 82 -7.85 9.29 -13.83
C ASN A 82 -8.09 10.25 -12.65
N SER A 83 -9.05 9.97 -11.78
CA SER A 83 -9.29 10.77 -10.56
C SER A 83 -8.08 10.79 -9.63
N LEU A 84 -7.36 9.67 -9.50
CA LEU A 84 -6.12 9.61 -8.74
C LEU A 84 -5.05 10.52 -9.36
N PHE A 85 -4.80 10.43 -10.67
CA PHE A 85 -3.81 11.28 -11.33
C PHE A 85 -4.20 12.75 -11.33
N ASP A 86 -5.48 13.08 -11.34
CA ASP A 86 -5.97 14.46 -11.17
C ASP A 86 -5.60 14.99 -9.78
N LEU A 87 -5.92 14.25 -8.73
CA LEU A 87 -5.58 14.61 -7.35
C LEU A 87 -4.05 14.69 -7.13
N LEU A 88 -3.28 13.76 -7.67
CA LEU A 88 -1.82 13.78 -7.60
C LEU A 88 -1.23 15.02 -8.28
N ALA A 89 -1.80 15.43 -9.41
CA ALA A 89 -1.36 16.65 -10.09
C ALA A 89 -1.71 17.93 -9.32
N GLU A 90 -2.81 17.96 -8.57
CA GLU A 90 -3.09 19.04 -7.64
C GLU A 90 -2.03 19.11 -6.54
N LYS A 91 -1.66 17.96 -5.97
CA LYS A 91 -0.61 17.89 -4.94
C LYS A 91 0.76 18.33 -5.46
N VAL A 92 1.11 18.00 -6.71
CA VAL A 92 2.33 18.52 -7.36
C VAL A 92 2.31 20.05 -7.42
N LYS A 93 1.18 20.69 -7.76
CA LYS A 93 1.04 22.15 -7.76
C LYS A 93 1.21 22.77 -6.38
N GLU A 94 0.87 22.01 -5.32
CA GLU A 94 1.10 22.41 -3.93
C GLU A 94 2.55 22.19 -3.46
N GLY A 95 3.44 21.67 -4.32
CA GLY A 95 4.85 21.42 -4.01
C GLY A 95 5.14 20.04 -3.43
N VAL A 96 4.18 19.12 -3.46
CA VAL A 96 4.38 17.74 -3.01
C VAL A 96 5.10 16.94 -4.10
N GLU A 97 6.17 16.22 -3.74
CA GLU A 97 6.84 15.30 -4.64
C GLU A 97 5.97 14.08 -4.91
N VAL A 98 5.72 13.76 -6.18
CA VAL A 98 4.91 12.61 -6.57
C VAL A 98 5.68 11.70 -7.49
N ARG A 99 5.93 10.47 -7.04
CA ARG A 99 6.56 9.40 -7.81
C ARG A 99 5.63 8.20 -7.92
N ALA A 100 5.52 7.66 -9.12
CA ALA A 100 4.73 6.47 -9.39
C ALA A 100 5.52 5.46 -10.22
N MET A 101 5.41 4.18 -9.87
CA MET A 101 5.99 3.09 -10.63
C MET A 101 4.94 2.03 -10.88
N PHE A 102 4.97 1.38 -12.03
CA PHE A 102 4.10 0.26 -12.36
C PHE A 102 4.81 -0.76 -13.23
N ASP A 103 4.40 -2.03 -13.09
CA ASP A 103 4.98 -3.12 -13.84
C ASP A 103 4.61 -3.04 -15.32
N ALA A 104 5.60 -3.23 -16.20
CA ALA A 104 5.39 -3.14 -17.64
C ALA A 104 4.46 -4.23 -18.17
N PHE A 105 4.59 -5.48 -17.66
CA PHE A 105 3.72 -6.60 -18.02
C PHE A 105 2.33 -6.43 -17.43
N GLY A 106 2.22 -5.98 -16.17
CA GLY A 106 0.95 -5.66 -15.53
C GLY A 106 0.15 -4.62 -16.31
N ASN A 107 0.81 -3.62 -16.86
CA ASN A 107 0.18 -2.65 -17.74
C ASN A 107 -0.22 -3.27 -19.10
N TRP A 108 0.65 -4.06 -19.72
CA TRP A 108 0.38 -4.68 -21.01
C TRP A 108 -0.75 -5.71 -20.95
N SER A 109 -0.81 -6.50 -19.89
CA SER A 109 -1.80 -7.57 -19.72
C SER A 109 -3.21 -7.07 -19.37
N ASN A 110 -3.36 -5.81 -19.01
CA ASN A 110 -4.66 -5.26 -18.66
C ASN A 110 -5.40 -4.74 -19.92
N ASN A 111 -6.74 -4.80 -19.88
CA ASN A 111 -7.58 -4.43 -21.04
C ASN A 111 -7.76 -2.91 -21.23
N GLN A 112 -7.27 -2.08 -20.31
CA GLN A 112 -7.23 -0.62 -20.42
C GLN A 112 -5.85 -0.09 -19.99
N PRO A 113 -4.78 -0.38 -20.75
CA PRO A 113 -3.43 -0.01 -20.37
C PRO A 113 -3.17 1.50 -20.52
N LEU A 114 -2.28 2.01 -19.68
CA LEU A 114 -1.69 3.33 -19.90
C LEU A 114 -0.79 3.27 -21.14
N LYS A 115 -1.19 3.95 -22.20
CA LYS A 115 -0.43 4.09 -23.46
C LYS A 115 0.60 5.21 -23.35
N LYS A 116 1.52 5.30 -24.31
CA LYS A 116 2.59 6.31 -24.34
C LYS A 116 2.07 7.74 -24.15
N HIS A 117 1.00 8.11 -24.86
CA HIS A 117 0.43 9.45 -24.75
C HIS A 117 -0.20 9.74 -23.36
N HIS A 118 -0.81 8.73 -22.71
CA HIS A 118 -1.30 8.89 -21.34
C HIS A 118 -0.14 9.16 -20.38
N LEU A 119 0.96 8.40 -20.49
CA LEU A 119 2.14 8.62 -19.66
C LEU A 119 2.79 9.99 -19.90
N GLN A 120 2.81 10.45 -21.16
CA GLN A 120 3.31 11.80 -21.49
C GLN A 120 2.41 12.87 -20.84
N ALA A 121 1.10 12.72 -20.90
CA ALA A 121 0.15 13.64 -20.26
C ALA A 121 0.30 13.67 -18.74
N ILE A 122 0.50 12.51 -18.09
CA ILE A 122 0.74 12.41 -16.64
C ILE A 122 2.06 13.10 -16.28
N LYS A 123 3.14 12.83 -17.02
CA LYS A 123 4.46 13.47 -16.80
C LYS A 123 4.41 14.99 -17.00
N ALA A 124 3.67 15.46 -17.99
CA ALA A 124 3.51 16.90 -18.24
C ALA A 124 2.83 17.65 -17.08
N ARG A 125 2.16 16.92 -16.17
CA ARG A 125 1.55 17.45 -14.95
C ARG A 125 2.50 17.44 -13.74
N GLY A 126 3.78 17.09 -13.97
CA GLY A 126 4.82 17.04 -12.93
C GLY A 126 4.88 15.75 -12.11
N ILE A 127 4.12 14.73 -12.48
CA ILE A 127 4.17 13.42 -11.84
C ILE A 127 5.30 12.59 -12.44
N GLU A 128 6.27 12.18 -11.64
CA GLU A 128 7.33 11.27 -12.08
C GLU A 128 6.76 9.85 -12.13
N ILE A 129 6.41 9.38 -13.35
CA ILE A 129 5.88 8.03 -13.54
C ILE A 129 6.79 7.20 -14.43
N VAL A 130 7.13 5.98 -13.99
CA VAL A 130 8.04 5.07 -14.68
C VAL A 130 7.45 3.67 -14.81
N LYS A 131 7.92 2.92 -15.80
CA LYS A 131 7.62 1.49 -15.96
C LYS A 131 8.75 0.68 -15.34
N PHE A 132 8.39 -0.25 -14.47
CA PHE A 132 9.31 -1.27 -13.99
C PHE A 132 9.53 -2.32 -15.07
N ASP A 133 10.78 -2.64 -15.32
CA ASP A 133 11.30 -3.70 -16.20
C ASP A 133 10.53 -3.85 -17.53
N PRO A 134 10.64 -2.87 -18.45
CA PRO A 134 10.03 -2.98 -19.78
C PRO A 134 10.57 -4.18 -20.54
N ILE A 135 9.66 -5.03 -21.05
CA ILE A 135 10.03 -6.15 -21.90
C ILE A 135 10.44 -5.61 -23.26
N THR A 136 11.75 -5.70 -23.56
CA THR A 136 12.33 -5.28 -24.84
C THR A 136 12.91 -6.49 -25.57
N PHE A 137 12.56 -6.63 -26.85
CA PHE A 137 13.16 -7.65 -27.71
C PHE A 137 14.65 -7.31 -27.97
N PRO A 138 15.59 -8.27 -27.96
CA PRO A 138 15.44 -9.73 -27.81
C PRO A 138 15.50 -10.26 -26.36
N TYR A 139 15.41 -9.41 -25.35
CA TYR A 139 15.67 -9.76 -23.93
C TYR A 139 14.43 -10.34 -23.23
N ILE A 140 13.98 -11.52 -23.70
CA ILE A 140 12.87 -12.27 -23.08
C ILE A 140 13.19 -12.62 -21.60
N ASN A 141 14.46 -12.62 -21.21
CA ASN A 141 14.92 -12.90 -19.85
C ASN A 141 14.29 -12.02 -18.78
N HIS A 142 13.92 -10.77 -19.13
CA HIS A 142 13.25 -9.82 -18.23
C HIS A 142 11.76 -10.10 -18.04
N ALA A 143 11.18 -11.05 -18.78
CA ALA A 143 9.76 -11.40 -18.64
C ALA A 143 9.39 -11.96 -17.26
N MET A 144 10.35 -12.55 -16.54
CA MET A 144 10.16 -13.18 -15.23
C MET A 144 10.31 -12.20 -14.05
N HIS A 145 11.00 -11.09 -14.23
CA HIS A 145 11.16 -10.08 -13.19
C HIS A 145 9.93 -9.17 -13.17
N ARG A 146 8.98 -9.48 -12.28
CA ARG A 146 7.73 -8.74 -12.20
C ARG A 146 7.55 -8.11 -10.82
N ASP A 147 7.10 -6.88 -10.82
CA ASP A 147 6.71 -6.18 -9.61
C ASP A 147 5.20 -6.30 -9.38
N HIS A 148 4.82 -7.22 -8.50
CA HIS A 148 3.41 -7.43 -8.17
C HIS A 148 2.99 -6.73 -6.87
N ARG A 149 3.81 -5.84 -6.35
CA ARG A 149 3.50 -5.06 -5.14
C ARG A 149 2.42 -4.03 -5.41
N LYS A 150 1.69 -3.65 -4.38
CA LYS A 150 0.75 -2.54 -4.35
C LYS A 150 1.04 -1.79 -3.07
N ILE A 151 1.84 -0.74 -3.20
CA ILE A 151 2.33 0.03 -2.05
C ILE A 151 2.12 1.52 -2.34
N VAL A 152 1.64 2.24 -1.34
CA VAL A 152 1.69 3.70 -1.32
C VAL A 152 2.36 4.14 -0.03
N VAL A 153 3.24 5.12 -0.13
CA VAL A 153 3.85 5.78 1.04
C VAL A 153 3.59 7.27 0.93
N ILE A 154 3.02 7.84 1.98
CA ILE A 154 2.71 9.27 2.07
C ILE A 154 3.46 9.84 3.27
N ASP A 155 4.30 10.86 3.01
CA ASP A 155 5.06 11.61 4.01
C ASP A 155 5.90 10.73 4.96
N GLY A 156 6.22 9.50 4.57
CA GLY A 156 6.93 8.52 5.40
C GLY A 156 6.17 8.05 6.64
N LYS A 157 4.89 8.39 6.78
CA LYS A 157 4.07 8.11 7.97
C LYS A 157 2.85 7.26 7.70
N THR A 158 2.33 7.33 6.49
CA THR A 158 1.15 6.58 6.09
C THR A 158 1.53 5.62 4.97
N GLY A 159 1.22 4.35 5.15
CA GLY A 159 1.46 3.31 4.17
C GLY A 159 0.18 2.58 3.79
N TYR A 160 0.11 2.17 2.53
CA TYR A 160 -0.93 1.28 2.03
C TYR A 160 -0.30 0.06 1.39
N THR A 161 -0.83 -1.12 1.67
CA THR A 161 -0.43 -2.34 0.97
C THR A 161 -1.59 -3.36 0.95
N GLY A 162 -1.56 -4.26 -0.03
CA GLY A 162 -2.60 -5.29 -0.16
C GLY A 162 -2.74 -5.84 -1.57
N GLY A 163 -3.89 -6.43 -1.89
CA GLY A 163 -4.13 -7.06 -3.18
C GLY A 163 -4.66 -6.11 -4.28
N MET A 164 -5.32 -5.00 -3.92
CA MET A 164 -6.04 -4.15 -4.86
C MET A 164 -5.10 -3.24 -5.67
N ASN A 165 -5.16 -3.32 -6.99
CA ASN A 165 -4.58 -2.32 -7.90
C ASN A 165 -5.43 -1.04 -7.96
N ILE A 166 -5.10 -0.12 -8.87
CA ILE A 166 -5.88 1.08 -9.15
C ILE A 166 -6.78 0.80 -10.35
N ALA A 167 -8.04 0.44 -10.06
CA ALA A 167 -9.03 0.11 -11.10
C ALA A 167 -10.47 0.19 -10.59
N ASP A 168 -11.38 0.62 -11.47
CA ASP A 168 -12.82 0.76 -11.20
C ASP A 168 -13.49 -0.53 -10.75
N TYR A 169 -13.01 -1.69 -11.21
CA TYR A 169 -13.66 -2.97 -10.92
C TYR A 169 -13.60 -3.39 -9.45
N TYR A 170 -12.70 -2.82 -8.67
CA TYR A 170 -12.69 -3.03 -7.21
C TYR A 170 -13.90 -2.38 -6.52
N ILE A 171 -14.53 -1.37 -7.15
CA ILE A 171 -15.74 -0.72 -6.65
C ILE A 171 -16.98 -1.32 -7.30
N ASN A 172 -16.97 -1.39 -8.64
CA ASN A 172 -18.16 -1.67 -9.46
C ASN A 172 -18.30 -3.16 -9.84
N GLY A 173 -17.25 -3.96 -9.60
CA GLY A 173 -17.16 -5.32 -10.11
C GLY A 173 -16.91 -5.37 -11.61
N LEU A 174 -16.99 -6.58 -12.16
CA LEU A 174 -16.90 -6.83 -13.61
C LEU A 174 -18.19 -7.48 -14.10
N PRO A 175 -18.75 -7.07 -15.26
CA PRO A 175 -20.05 -7.56 -15.74
C PRO A 175 -20.18 -9.09 -15.81
N LYS A 176 -19.09 -9.80 -16.13
CA LYS A 176 -19.07 -11.27 -16.24
C LYS A 176 -18.65 -12.01 -14.97
N ILE A 177 -18.06 -11.32 -14.01
CA ILE A 177 -17.45 -11.91 -12.80
C ILE A 177 -18.21 -11.51 -11.55
N GLY A 178 -18.91 -10.38 -11.56
CA GLY A 178 -19.61 -9.82 -10.42
C GLY A 178 -18.72 -8.94 -9.52
N LYS A 179 -19.05 -8.88 -8.24
CA LYS A 179 -18.29 -8.09 -7.26
C LYS A 179 -16.91 -8.69 -7.05
N TRP A 180 -15.91 -7.81 -6.99
CA TRP A 180 -14.55 -8.20 -6.69
C TRP A 180 -14.29 -8.08 -5.19
N HIS A 181 -13.76 -9.14 -4.60
CA HIS A 181 -13.34 -9.15 -3.19
C HIS A 181 -11.83 -9.18 -3.12
N ASP A 182 -11.28 -8.27 -2.34
CA ASP A 182 -9.85 -8.19 -2.06
C ASP A 182 -9.65 -7.36 -0.79
N ILE A 183 -8.47 -7.45 -0.19
CA ILE A 183 -8.14 -6.77 1.06
C ILE A 183 -6.97 -5.82 0.82
N HIS A 184 -7.07 -4.64 1.42
CA HIS A 184 -5.98 -3.67 1.52
C HIS A 184 -5.79 -3.27 2.98
N MET A 185 -4.63 -2.72 3.30
CA MET A 185 -4.31 -2.23 4.63
C MET A 185 -3.88 -0.77 4.55
N HIS A 186 -4.38 0.02 5.48
CA HIS A 186 -3.85 1.32 5.84
C HIS A 186 -2.97 1.16 7.09
N ILE A 187 -1.75 1.64 7.05
CA ILE A 187 -0.78 1.56 8.12
C ILE A 187 -0.36 2.97 8.50
N ALA A 188 -0.77 3.43 9.68
CA ALA A 188 -0.26 4.66 10.25
C ALA A 188 0.87 4.33 11.21
N VAL A 189 2.08 4.82 10.91
CA VAL A 189 3.26 4.62 11.77
C VAL A 189 3.40 5.76 12.74
N SER A 190 3.58 5.42 14.01
CA SER A 190 3.72 6.40 15.09
C SER A 190 5.03 7.20 15.00
N TYR A 191 6.04 6.63 14.37
CA TYR A 191 7.36 7.23 14.18
C TYR A 191 8.09 6.56 13.01
N THR A 192 8.64 7.41 12.11
CA THR A 192 9.65 7.09 11.09
C THR A 192 9.27 6.56 9.72
N HIS A 193 10.06 6.94 8.85
CA HIS A 193 10.39 6.67 7.46
C HIS A 193 9.91 5.33 6.90
N LEU A 194 8.69 5.30 6.37
CA LEU A 194 8.37 4.36 5.32
C LEU A 194 9.05 4.86 4.04
N THR A 195 9.92 4.06 3.48
CA THR A 195 10.51 4.30 2.16
C THR A 195 10.13 3.16 1.23
N LEU A 196 9.90 3.46 -0.04
CA LEU A 196 9.87 2.40 -1.04
C LEU A 196 11.26 1.76 -1.12
N PRO A 197 11.36 0.44 -1.30
CA PRO A 197 12.64 -0.20 -1.58
C PRO A 197 13.28 0.47 -2.79
N THR A 198 14.50 0.95 -2.63
CA THR A 198 15.31 1.41 -3.76
C THR A 198 15.66 0.18 -4.59
N THR A 199 15.27 0.17 -5.85
CA THR A 199 15.68 -0.85 -6.83
C THR A 199 17.11 -0.60 -7.26
#